data_7f3999b9729ee9b8caf0bd366e1983e4
#
_entry.id   7f3999b9729ee9b8caf0bd366e1983e4
#
_cell.length_a   1.000
_cell.length_b   1.000
_cell.length_c   1.000
_cell.angle_alpha   90.00
_cell.angle_beta   90.00
_cell.angle_gamma   90.00
#
_symmetry.space_group_name_H-M   'P 1'
#
loop_
_entity.id
_entity.type
_entity.pdbx_description
1 polymer ?
#
loop_
_entity_poly.entity_id
_entity_poly.type
_entity_poly.pdbx_seq_one_letter_code
_entity_poly.pdbx_strand_id
1 'polypeptide(L)'
;MYSVLLVIWLTVILNTVYYWNTGNEILIDTDVNLYYVTLLPLIIIIIYTAVTCFILITYLAMDKKVKSIQQKAYENFKDAIIKKNSLCSIVIAAHNEDTVIKKTVTELLKQTYQNTEIIVVCHNCSDNTFAEASFQDPRVKPLDYKTKDSGKGIALNYGVSKSQGEYILVLDADGILSPDFVEKGLPLLEKYAAVQGRYVPSNRNYSFVTRLLSIEGDLWSTPYMTARTALDKRGGLGGTGYILRKDILQEVGGFTNHLVDDYELTSRLLRKGYRIVFAPQCINYDEKPPTIDILLKQRARWAKGFIDLLKNQVCEPTDILGIIFWLSPIVILTALGLFLTIGFGMIFNLVFGYFPFNYAAITINQWLLLTAFIWVVQVTVLAKEYGWTGLKYAIFIPLYNSFVLYVFVVFVRAFTIKSWGATKTTHGFTTKSNSV
;
A
#
# COMPACT_ATOMS: atom_id res chain seq x y z
N MET A 1 -14.15 16.80 -11.18
CA MET A 1 -12.72 17.18 -11.34
C MET A 1 -12.02 16.29 -12.39
N TYR A 2 -12.12 14.97 -12.35
CA TYR A 2 -11.50 14.06 -13.36
C TYR A 2 -12.03 14.27 -14.79
N SER A 3 -13.35 14.44 -14.93
CA SER A 3 -13.95 14.77 -16.21
C SER A 3 -13.48 16.11 -16.79
N VAL A 4 -13.17 17.07 -15.93
CA VAL A 4 -12.65 18.38 -16.36
C VAL A 4 -11.22 18.27 -16.89
N LEU A 5 -10.34 17.53 -16.21
CA LEU A 5 -8.97 17.30 -16.69
C LEU A 5 -8.94 16.47 -17.98
N LEU A 6 -9.76 15.45 -18.08
CA LEU A 6 -9.89 14.66 -19.31
C LEU A 6 -10.44 15.50 -20.47
N VAL A 7 -11.44 16.35 -20.19
CA VAL A 7 -11.99 17.28 -21.19
C VAL A 7 -10.94 18.29 -21.62
N ILE A 8 -10.18 18.87 -20.70
CA ILE A 8 -9.08 19.79 -21.03
C ILE A 8 -8.06 19.10 -21.95
N TRP A 9 -7.61 17.88 -21.61
CA TRP A 9 -6.67 17.11 -22.42
C TRP A 9 -7.23 16.73 -23.79
N LEU A 10 -8.48 16.25 -23.86
CA LEU A 10 -9.15 15.97 -25.13
C LEU A 10 -9.31 17.24 -25.97
N THR A 11 -9.63 18.36 -25.35
CA THR A 11 -9.77 19.65 -26.04
C THR A 11 -8.42 20.10 -26.62
N VAL A 12 -7.31 19.93 -25.89
CA VAL A 12 -5.96 20.25 -26.38
C VAL A 12 -5.59 19.35 -27.57
N ILE A 13 -5.80 18.03 -27.44
CA ILE A 13 -5.52 17.08 -28.53
C ILE A 13 -6.39 17.38 -29.77
N LEU A 14 -7.70 17.59 -29.58
CA LEU A 14 -8.63 17.89 -30.68
C LEU A 14 -8.34 19.22 -31.35
N ASN A 15 -7.97 20.27 -30.56
CA ASN A 15 -7.55 21.54 -31.13
C ASN A 15 -6.25 21.38 -31.92
N THR A 16 -5.26 20.66 -31.39
CA THR A 16 -4.00 20.42 -32.10
C THR A 16 -4.24 19.69 -33.43
N VAL A 17 -5.12 18.67 -33.46
CA VAL A 17 -5.49 17.94 -34.66
C VAL A 17 -6.29 18.82 -35.62
N TYR A 18 -7.21 19.64 -35.11
CA TYR A 18 -8.02 20.56 -35.92
C TYR A 18 -7.16 21.59 -36.64
N TYR A 19 -6.24 22.27 -35.95
CA TYR A 19 -5.35 23.27 -36.55
C TYR A 19 -4.36 22.64 -37.53
N TRP A 20 -3.89 21.43 -37.28
CA TRP A 20 -3.04 20.71 -38.23
C TRP A 20 -3.77 20.42 -39.57
N ASN A 21 -5.08 20.13 -39.52
CA ASN A 21 -5.88 19.83 -40.72
C ASN A 21 -6.29 21.09 -41.52
N THR A 22 -6.32 22.26 -40.89
CA THR A 22 -6.82 23.48 -41.54
C THR A 22 -5.75 24.34 -42.20
N GLY A 23 -4.44 24.02 -41.98
CA GLY A 23 -3.34 24.77 -42.61
C GLY A 23 -3.25 26.26 -42.23
N ASN A 24 -4.03 26.68 -41.23
CA ASN A 24 -3.99 28.07 -40.76
C ASN A 24 -2.74 28.30 -39.92
N GLU A 25 -1.90 29.25 -40.29
CA GLU A 25 -0.86 29.78 -39.40
C GLU A 25 -1.54 30.32 -38.14
N ILE A 26 -1.27 29.66 -37.02
CA ILE A 26 -1.79 30.09 -35.72
C ILE A 26 -0.91 31.22 -35.21
N LEU A 27 -1.14 32.38 -35.73
CA LEU A 27 -0.89 33.62 -35.02
C LEU A 27 -2.01 33.73 -34.02
N ILE A 28 -1.73 33.68 -32.73
CA ILE A 28 -2.65 34.25 -31.73
C ILE A 28 -2.80 33.36 -30.49
N ASP A 29 -2.69 33.97 -29.33
CA ASP A 29 -3.31 33.63 -28.01
C ASP A 29 -3.32 32.16 -27.53
N THR A 30 -2.98 31.19 -28.39
CA THR A 30 -2.81 29.78 -28.05
C THR A 30 -1.58 29.54 -27.16
N ASP A 31 -0.58 30.41 -27.23
CA ASP A 31 0.63 30.30 -26.41
C ASP A 31 0.31 30.42 -24.93
N VAL A 32 -0.61 31.30 -24.56
CA VAL A 32 -1.06 31.51 -23.18
C VAL A 32 -1.85 30.30 -22.71
N ASN A 33 -2.74 29.77 -23.53
CA ASN A 33 -3.60 28.63 -23.16
C ASN A 33 -2.78 27.33 -22.98
N LEU A 34 -1.80 27.06 -23.86
CA LEU A 34 -0.96 25.88 -23.75
C LEU A 34 -0.01 25.97 -22.54
N TYR A 35 0.51 27.16 -22.26
CA TYR A 35 1.31 27.39 -21.08
C TYR A 35 0.55 27.07 -19.79
N TYR A 36 -0.66 27.56 -19.61
CA TYR A 36 -1.48 27.27 -18.44
C TYR A 36 -1.93 25.82 -18.37
N VAL A 37 -2.21 25.19 -19.49
CA VAL A 37 -2.58 23.77 -19.56
C VAL A 37 -1.40 22.85 -19.16
N THR A 38 -0.17 23.24 -19.46
CA THR A 38 1.02 22.48 -19.08
C THR A 38 1.52 22.85 -17.67
N LEU A 39 1.27 24.08 -17.23
CA LEU A 39 1.73 24.58 -15.92
C LEU A 39 1.07 23.83 -14.75
N LEU A 40 -0.23 23.63 -14.78
CA LEU A 40 -0.95 22.93 -13.70
C LEU A 40 -0.48 21.47 -13.52
N PRO A 41 -0.39 20.64 -14.57
CA PRO A 41 0.25 19.33 -14.50
C PRO A 41 1.67 19.37 -13.92
N LEU A 42 2.48 20.32 -14.35
CA LEU A 42 3.84 20.47 -13.86
C LEU A 42 3.90 20.79 -12.37
N ILE A 43 3.08 21.73 -11.90
CA ILE A 43 2.97 22.06 -10.46
C ILE A 43 2.59 20.83 -9.66
N ILE A 44 1.61 20.06 -10.11
CA ILE A 44 1.17 18.82 -9.45
C ILE A 44 2.33 17.82 -9.36
N ILE A 45 3.09 17.63 -10.45
CA ILE A 45 4.25 16.72 -10.48
C ILE A 45 5.35 17.21 -9.56
N ILE A 46 5.66 18.49 -9.55
CA ILE A 46 6.68 19.07 -8.66
C ILE A 46 6.29 18.86 -7.20
N ILE A 47 5.05 19.16 -6.83
CA ILE A 47 4.55 18.96 -5.46
C ILE A 47 4.66 17.49 -5.06
N TYR A 48 4.20 16.57 -5.92
CA TYR A 48 4.27 15.14 -5.62
C TYR A 48 5.72 14.65 -5.49
N THR A 49 6.59 15.10 -6.37
CA THR A 49 8.02 14.80 -6.33
C THR A 49 8.67 15.32 -5.05
N ALA A 50 8.37 16.56 -4.67
CA ALA A 50 8.87 17.16 -3.45
C ALA A 50 8.40 16.38 -2.22
N VAL A 51 7.12 15.98 -2.18
CA VAL A 51 6.57 15.14 -1.09
C VAL A 51 7.21 13.77 -1.06
N THR A 52 7.40 13.12 -2.21
CA THR A 52 8.08 11.82 -2.29
C THR A 52 9.52 11.93 -1.78
N CYS A 53 10.28 12.93 -2.23
CA CYS A 53 11.62 13.18 -1.74
C CYS A 53 11.63 13.49 -0.24
N PHE A 54 10.69 14.29 0.25
CA PHE A 54 10.56 14.59 1.67
C PHE A 54 10.31 13.32 2.50
N ILE A 55 9.44 12.42 2.06
CA ILE A 55 9.19 11.12 2.70
C ILE A 55 10.48 10.29 2.74
N LEU A 56 11.17 10.15 1.61
CA LEU A 56 12.39 9.35 1.51
C LEU A 56 13.53 9.93 2.36
N ILE A 57 13.73 11.24 2.32
CA ILE A 57 14.74 11.94 3.14
C ILE A 57 14.39 11.81 4.63
N THR A 58 13.12 11.97 5.00
CA THR A 58 12.66 11.77 6.38
C THR A 58 12.93 10.35 6.84
N TYR A 59 12.66 9.36 5.99
CA TYR A 59 13.01 7.97 6.28
C TYR A 59 14.52 7.79 6.49
N LEU A 60 15.36 8.33 5.60
CA LEU A 60 16.81 8.23 5.74
C LEU A 60 17.32 8.85 7.05
N ALA A 61 16.76 9.99 7.44
CA ALA A 61 17.16 10.72 8.64
C ALA A 61 16.61 10.13 9.94
N MET A 62 15.37 9.64 9.93
CA MET A 62 14.61 9.32 11.15
C MET A 62 14.43 7.84 11.43
N ASP A 63 14.74 6.94 10.50
CA ASP A 63 14.53 5.49 10.68
C ASP A 63 15.24 4.94 11.92
N LYS A 64 16.52 5.31 12.16
CA LYS A 64 17.25 4.92 13.36
C LYS A 64 16.58 5.43 14.64
N LYS A 65 16.07 6.67 14.61
CA LYS A 65 15.35 7.27 15.75
C LYS A 65 14.03 6.55 16.01
N VAL A 66 13.26 6.22 14.97
CA VAL A 66 12.01 5.46 15.10
C VAL A 66 12.29 4.09 15.70
N LYS A 67 13.27 3.37 15.18
CA LYS A 67 13.70 2.06 15.73
C LYS A 67 14.14 2.17 17.18
N SER A 68 14.90 3.21 17.55
CA SER A 68 15.32 3.44 18.94
C SER A 68 14.14 3.77 19.87
N ILE A 69 13.17 4.55 19.44
CA ILE A 69 11.96 4.85 20.23
C ILE A 69 11.16 3.56 20.46
N GLN A 70 11.05 2.70 19.46
CA GLN A 70 10.35 1.42 19.57
C GLN A 70 11.11 0.45 20.49
N GLN A 71 12.42 0.37 20.34
CA GLN A 71 13.25 -0.46 21.21
C GLN A 71 13.12 -0.02 22.68
N LYS A 72 13.17 1.27 22.98
CA LYS A 72 12.94 1.80 24.33
C LYS A 72 11.54 1.49 24.85
N ALA A 73 10.51 1.60 24.01
CA ALA A 73 9.16 1.23 24.40
C ALA A 73 9.07 -0.27 24.70
N TYR A 74 9.69 -1.11 23.89
CA TYR A 74 9.79 -2.55 24.14
C TYR A 74 10.48 -2.84 25.48
N GLU A 75 11.65 -2.27 25.72
CA GLU A 75 12.41 -2.46 26.96
C GLU A 75 11.65 -2.00 28.22
N ASN A 76 10.92 -0.88 28.11
CA ASN A 76 10.17 -0.32 29.23
C ASN A 76 8.90 -1.11 29.58
N PHE A 77 8.24 -1.71 28.58
CA PHE A 77 6.92 -2.31 28.76
C PHE A 77 6.90 -3.82 28.64
N LYS A 78 7.98 -4.47 28.14
CA LYS A 78 8.03 -5.92 27.96
C LYS A 78 7.74 -6.67 29.27
N ASP A 79 8.34 -6.24 30.37
CA ASP A 79 8.18 -6.92 31.66
C ASP A 79 6.75 -6.75 32.22
N ALA A 80 6.13 -5.59 31.99
CA ALA A 80 4.74 -5.35 32.35
C ALA A 80 3.78 -6.25 31.56
N ILE A 81 3.98 -6.38 30.25
CA ILE A 81 3.17 -7.26 29.38
C ILE A 81 3.39 -8.73 29.74
N ILE A 82 4.63 -9.16 29.93
CA ILE A 82 4.95 -10.53 30.33
C ILE A 82 4.35 -10.84 31.70
N LYS A 83 4.51 -9.93 32.67
CA LYS A 83 3.96 -10.09 34.02
C LYS A 83 2.44 -10.11 34.04
N LYS A 84 1.81 -9.27 33.24
CA LYS A 84 0.35 -9.25 33.09
C LYS A 84 -0.17 -10.50 32.36
N ASN A 85 0.69 -11.18 31.61
CA ASN A 85 0.36 -12.34 30.79
C ASN A 85 -0.88 -12.10 29.89
N SER A 86 -0.89 -10.94 29.22
CA SER A 86 -2.03 -10.51 28.40
C SER A 86 -2.25 -11.42 27.20
N LEU A 87 -3.45 -11.92 27.02
CA LEU A 87 -3.79 -12.78 25.89
C LEU A 87 -3.90 -11.98 24.58
N CYS A 88 -3.24 -12.45 23.53
CA CYS A 88 -3.34 -11.91 22.18
C CYS A 88 -4.14 -12.91 21.30
N SER A 89 -5.27 -12.45 20.76
CA SER A 89 -6.08 -13.22 19.83
C SER A 89 -5.66 -12.90 18.39
N ILE A 90 -5.14 -13.90 17.69
CA ILE A 90 -4.80 -13.82 16.28
C ILE A 90 -6.03 -14.22 15.48
N VAL A 91 -6.62 -13.27 14.75
CA VAL A 91 -7.87 -13.47 13.99
C VAL A 91 -7.55 -13.50 12.51
N ILE A 92 -7.92 -14.60 11.87
CA ILE A 92 -7.71 -14.86 10.44
C ILE A 92 -9.07 -15.01 9.77
N ALA A 93 -9.36 -14.19 8.76
CA ALA A 93 -10.51 -14.37 7.88
C ALA A 93 -10.08 -15.21 6.67
N ALA A 94 -10.64 -16.41 6.53
CA ALA A 94 -10.33 -17.33 5.45
C ALA A 94 -11.56 -17.60 4.58
N HIS A 95 -11.39 -17.60 3.25
CA HIS A 95 -12.41 -17.97 2.28
C HIS A 95 -11.80 -18.77 1.13
N ASN A 96 -11.93 -20.08 1.16
CA ASN A 96 -11.34 -21.01 0.20
C ASN A 96 -9.80 -20.90 0.13
N GLU A 97 -9.15 -21.16 1.27
CA GLU A 97 -7.71 -21.00 1.51
C GLU A 97 -7.04 -22.32 1.96
N ASP A 98 -7.58 -23.48 1.53
CA ASP A 98 -7.13 -24.82 1.94
C ASP A 98 -5.64 -25.09 1.64
N THR A 99 -5.10 -24.45 0.60
CA THR A 99 -3.71 -24.64 0.18
C THR A 99 -2.67 -23.93 1.06
N VAL A 100 -3.07 -22.91 1.83
CA VAL A 100 -2.15 -22.06 2.60
C VAL A 100 -2.39 -22.04 4.09
N ILE A 101 -3.66 -22.18 4.53
CA ILE A 101 -4.04 -21.95 5.92
C ILE A 101 -3.29 -22.83 6.92
N LYS A 102 -3.02 -24.09 6.57
CA LYS A 102 -2.27 -25.01 7.42
C LYS A 102 -0.86 -24.54 7.71
N LYS A 103 -0.17 -24.03 6.67
CA LYS A 103 1.18 -23.44 6.80
C LYS A 103 1.12 -22.21 7.70
N THR A 104 0.19 -21.31 7.48
CA THR A 104 0.02 -20.08 8.27
C THR A 104 -0.18 -20.40 9.75
N VAL A 105 -1.11 -21.32 10.11
CA VAL A 105 -1.34 -21.73 11.49
C VAL A 105 -0.07 -22.38 12.08
N THR A 106 0.61 -23.25 11.31
CA THR A 106 1.84 -23.90 11.77
C THR A 106 2.93 -22.87 12.11
N GLU A 107 3.09 -21.81 11.30
CA GLU A 107 4.06 -20.75 11.57
C GLU A 107 3.64 -19.88 12.76
N LEU A 108 2.35 -19.64 12.94
CA LEU A 108 1.84 -18.88 14.09
C LEU A 108 2.07 -19.61 15.44
N LEU A 109 1.99 -20.92 15.44
CA LEU A 109 2.28 -21.73 16.65
C LEU A 109 3.74 -21.62 17.12
N LYS A 110 4.64 -21.10 16.26
CA LYS A 110 6.06 -20.86 16.56
C LYS A 110 6.35 -19.47 17.17
N GLN A 111 5.30 -18.66 17.41
CA GLN A 111 5.51 -17.34 18.04
C GLN A 111 6.19 -17.49 19.41
N THR A 112 7.19 -16.65 19.68
CA THR A 112 7.94 -16.65 20.98
C THR A 112 7.04 -16.26 22.14
N TYR A 113 6.06 -15.38 21.92
CA TYR A 113 5.02 -15.06 22.88
C TYR A 113 3.95 -16.16 22.87
N GLN A 114 3.89 -16.97 23.93
CA GLN A 114 3.07 -18.19 23.98
C GLN A 114 1.61 -17.93 24.37
N ASN A 115 1.29 -16.83 25.08
CA ASN A 115 -0.08 -16.55 25.47
C ASN A 115 -0.90 -15.97 24.33
N THR A 116 -1.13 -16.83 23.35
CA THR A 116 -1.91 -16.52 22.13
C THR A 116 -3.02 -17.51 21.91
N GLU A 117 -4.11 -17.07 21.31
CA GLU A 117 -5.11 -17.94 20.67
C GLU A 117 -5.18 -17.59 19.17
N ILE A 118 -5.42 -18.59 18.34
CA ILE A 118 -5.49 -18.45 16.89
C ILE A 118 -6.91 -18.80 16.45
N ILE A 119 -7.65 -17.80 16.00
CA ILE A 119 -9.05 -17.94 15.58
C ILE A 119 -9.11 -17.85 14.06
N VAL A 120 -9.39 -18.98 13.42
CA VAL A 120 -9.53 -19.05 11.95
C VAL A 120 -11.00 -19.07 11.60
N VAL A 121 -11.51 -17.99 11.03
CA VAL A 121 -12.90 -17.88 10.60
C VAL A 121 -13.00 -18.32 9.15
N CYS A 122 -13.47 -19.56 8.94
CA CYS A 122 -13.74 -20.14 7.62
C CYS A 122 -15.09 -19.62 7.12
N HIS A 123 -15.08 -18.45 6.49
CA HIS A 123 -16.30 -17.74 6.11
C HIS A 123 -16.79 -18.16 4.73
N ASN A 124 -17.94 -18.83 4.70
CA ASN A 124 -18.56 -19.34 3.46
C ASN A 124 -17.61 -20.20 2.60
N CYS A 125 -16.70 -20.95 3.23
CA CYS A 125 -15.81 -21.86 2.53
C CYS A 125 -16.57 -23.02 1.91
N SER A 126 -16.15 -23.44 0.70
CA SER A 126 -16.65 -24.59 -0.04
C SER A 126 -15.60 -25.68 -0.28
N ASP A 127 -14.36 -25.40 0.14
CA ASP A 127 -13.18 -26.28 0.05
C ASP A 127 -12.80 -26.88 1.42
N ASN A 128 -11.60 -27.43 1.54
CA ASN A 128 -11.10 -28.05 2.75
C ASN A 128 -10.50 -27.07 3.77
N THR A 129 -10.70 -25.76 3.63
CA THR A 129 -10.10 -24.73 4.52
C THR A 129 -10.34 -25.03 6.00
N PHE A 130 -11.55 -25.42 6.39
CA PHE A 130 -11.87 -25.70 7.79
C PHE A 130 -11.09 -26.93 8.31
N ALA A 131 -10.99 -27.98 7.51
CA ALA A 131 -10.26 -29.19 7.89
C ALA A 131 -8.75 -28.88 8.01
N GLU A 132 -8.17 -28.14 7.07
CA GLU A 132 -6.77 -27.75 7.09
C GLU A 132 -6.43 -26.73 8.21
N ALA A 133 -7.41 -25.96 8.70
CA ALA A 133 -7.27 -25.08 9.85
C ALA A 133 -7.43 -25.79 11.20
N SER A 134 -7.85 -27.07 11.22
CA SER A 134 -8.09 -27.83 12.43
C SER A 134 -6.81 -28.49 12.94
N PHE A 135 -6.35 -28.07 14.13
CA PHE A 135 -5.14 -28.55 14.79
C PHE A 135 -5.47 -29.16 16.15
N GLN A 136 -4.64 -30.08 16.64
CA GLN A 136 -4.75 -30.64 17.98
C GLN A 136 -4.26 -29.69 19.10
N ASP A 137 -3.71 -28.52 18.73
CA ASP A 137 -3.25 -27.51 19.68
C ASP A 137 -4.45 -26.71 20.24
N PRO A 138 -4.64 -26.62 21.57
CA PRO A 138 -5.79 -25.96 22.19
C PRO A 138 -5.86 -24.46 21.94
N ARG A 139 -4.74 -23.85 21.48
CA ARG A 139 -4.71 -22.44 21.07
C ARG A 139 -5.40 -22.19 19.75
N VAL A 140 -5.62 -23.22 18.91
CA VAL A 140 -6.20 -23.08 17.58
C VAL A 140 -7.71 -23.35 17.62
N LYS A 141 -8.47 -22.37 17.17
CA LYS A 141 -9.95 -22.38 17.17
C LYS A 141 -10.47 -22.13 15.75
N PRO A 142 -10.63 -23.16 14.91
CA PRO A 142 -11.28 -23.00 13.62
C PRO A 142 -12.78 -22.82 13.83
N LEU A 143 -13.37 -21.86 13.12
CA LEU A 143 -14.79 -21.54 13.17
C LEU A 143 -15.38 -21.65 11.76
N ASP A 144 -16.32 -22.58 11.54
CA ASP A 144 -17.12 -22.61 10.30
C ASP A 144 -18.25 -21.59 10.43
N TYR A 145 -18.20 -20.55 9.60
CA TYR A 145 -19.13 -19.42 9.65
C TYR A 145 -19.84 -19.26 8.31
N LYS A 146 -21.10 -19.64 8.27
CA LYS A 146 -21.95 -19.57 7.08
C LYS A 146 -22.97 -18.46 7.21
N THR A 147 -22.95 -17.50 6.28
CA THR A 147 -23.90 -16.37 6.22
C THR A 147 -24.31 -16.05 4.79
N LYS A 148 -25.40 -15.29 4.62
CA LYS A 148 -25.80 -14.79 3.30
C LYS A 148 -24.87 -13.68 2.80
N ASP A 149 -24.32 -12.89 3.73
CA ASP A 149 -23.42 -11.80 3.42
C ASP A 149 -21.98 -12.31 3.28
N SER A 150 -21.19 -11.65 2.44
CA SER A 150 -19.80 -11.96 2.22
C SER A 150 -18.91 -10.73 2.49
N GLY A 151 -17.72 -10.97 3.04
CA GLY A 151 -16.74 -9.91 3.24
C GLY A 151 -15.80 -10.18 4.39
N LYS A 152 -14.59 -9.62 4.27
CA LYS A 152 -13.52 -9.77 5.27
C LYS A 152 -13.92 -9.20 6.62
N GLY A 153 -14.51 -8.00 6.65
CA GLY A 153 -14.91 -7.33 7.89
C GLY A 153 -15.95 -8.13 8.68
N ILE A 154 -16.87 -8.83 8.00
CA ILE A 154 -17.87 -9.70 8.63
C ILE A 154 -17.19 -10.86 9.35
N ALA A 155 -16.27 -11.55 8.66
CA ALA A 155 -15.51 -12.65 9.23
C ALA A 155 -14.64 -12.19 10.42
N LEU A 156 -13.94 -11.07 10.28
CA LEU A 156 -13.12 -10.50 11.35
C LEU A 156 -13.96 -10.14 12.59
N ASN A 157 -15.11 -9.48 12.43
CA ASN A 157 -16.01 -9.16 13.54
C ASN A 157 -16.51 -10.42 14.26
N TYR A 158 -16.85 -11.46 13.50
CA TYR A 158 -17.24 -12.74 14.10
C TYR A 158 -16.10 -13.35 14.89
N GLY A 159 -14.87 -13.37 14.34
CA GLY A 159 -13.68 -13.83 15.06
C GLY A 159 -13.41 -13.03 16.32
N VAL A 160 -13.49 -11.69 16.27
CA VAL A 160 -13.34 -10.81 17.43
C VAL A 160 -14.41 -11.08 18.49
N SER A 161 -15.66 -11.39 18.10
CA SER A 161 -16.72 -11.73 19.06
C SER A 161 -16.46 -13.05 19.80
N LYS A 162 -15.67 -13.96 19.23
CA LYS A 162 -15.26 -15.23 19.82
C LYS A 162 -13.90 -15.17 20.53
N SER A 163 -13.17 -14.08 20.38
CA SER A 163 -11.85 -13.88 20.98
C SER A 163 -11.96 -13.57 22.47
N GLN A 164 -10.96 -14.01 23.23
CA GLN A 164 -10.84 -13.77 24.67
C GLN A 164 -9.73 -12.77 25.00
N GLY A 165 -8.81 -12.48 24.05
CA GLY A 165 -7.68 -11.63 24.26
C GLY A 165 -8.03 -10.14 24.35
N GLU A 166 -7.19 -9.41 25.11
CA GLU A 166 -7.24 -7.95 25.20
C GLU A 166 -6.73 -7.29 23.92
N TYR A 167 -5.90 -8.00 23.18
CA TYR A 167 -5.27 -7.55 21.95
C TYR A 167 -5.72 -8.43 20.79
N ILE A 168 -5.99 -7.79 19.66
CA ILE A 168 -6.38 -8.46 18.42
C ILE A 168 -5.27 -8.28 17.40
N LEU A 169 -4.70 -9.38 16.92
CA LEU A 169 -3.82 -9.40 15.76
C LEU A 169 -4.62 -9.85 14.56
N VAL A 170 -4.62 -9.06 13.51
CA VAL A 170 -5.26 -9.40 12.24
C VAL A 170 -4.22 -9.87 11.24
N LEU A 171 -4.45 -11.05 10.68
CA LEU A 171 -3.58 -11.67 9.68
C LEU A 171 -4.40 -12.26 8.54
N ASP A 172 -3.93 -12.13 7.30
CA ASP A 172 -4.50 -12.82 6.14
C ASP A 172 -4.15 -14.31 6.17
N ALA A 173 -4.97 -15.13 5.50
CA ALA A 173 -4.84 -16.58 5.51
C ALA A 173 -3.51 -17.11 4.94
N ASP A 174 -2.81 -16.30 4.15
CA ASP A 174 -1.50 -16.58 3.55
C ASP A 174 -0.33 -15.83 4.22
N GLY A 175 -0.63 -15.05 5.27
CA GLY A 175 0.36 -14.24 5.97
C GLY A 175 1.31 -15.07 6.86
N ILE A 176 2.58 -14.74 6.87
CA ILE A 176 3.58 -15.36 7.74
C ILE A 176 4.26 -14.28 8.55
N LEU A 177 4.22 -14.41 9.88
CA LEU A 177 4.85 -13.45 10.79
C LEU A 177 6.24 -13.92 11.22
N SER A 178 7.14 -12.95 11.51
CA SER A 178 8.37 -13.29 12.23
C SER A 178 8.03 -13.93 13.58
N PRO A 179 8.84 -14.89 14.08
CA PRO A 179 8.53 -15.60 15.32
C PRO A 179 8.37 -14.69 16.55
N ASP A 180 8.97 -13.52 16.54
CA ASP A 180 8.96 -12.52 17.61
C ASP A 180 7.98 -11.36 17.37
N PHE A 181 7.08 -11.49 16.38
CA PHE A 181 6.16 -10.43 15.98
C PHE A 181 5.26 -9.96 17.14
N VAL A 182 4.59 -10.90 17.80
CA VAL A 182 3.68 -10.61 18.91
C VAL A 182 4.45 -10.06 20.10
N GLU A 183 5.57 -10.68 20.47
CA GLU A 183 6.42 -10.25 21.56
C GLU A 183 6.92 -8.82 21.41
N LYS A 184 7.32 -8.42 20.20
CA LYS A 184 7.80 -7.08 19.89
C LYS A 184 6.67 -6.05 19.72
N GLY A 185 5.51 -6.49 19.27
CA GLY A 185 4.38 -5.62 18.99
C GLY A 185 3.58 -5.22 20.22
N LEU A 186 3.27 -6.15 21.10
CA LEU A 186 2.42 -5.93 22.27
C LEU A 186 2.87 -4.78 23.17
N PRO A 187 4.17 -4.64 23.55
CA PRO A 187 4.62 -3.55 24.41
C PRO A 187 4.34 -2.14 23.84
N LEU A 188 4.23 -2.01 22.54
CA LEU A 188 3.92 -0.72 21.92
C LEU A 188 2.46 -0.29 22.14
N LEU A 189 1.55 -1.22 22.42
CA LEU A 189 0.13 -0.96 22.65
C LEU A 189 -0.16 -0.31 24.01
N GLU A 190 0.79 -0.27 24.91
CA GLU A 190 0.70 0.56 26.14
C GLU A 190 0.62 2.06 25.80
N LYS A 191 1.20 2.45 24.66
CA LYS A 191 1.25 3.86 24.23
C LYS A 191 0.41 4.16 22.99
N TYR A 192 0.13 3.17 22.16
CA TYR A 192 -0.53 3.30 20.89
C TYR A 192 -1.79 2.43 20.83
N ALA A 193 -2.78 2.87 20.08
CA ALA A 193 -4.01 2.11 19.87
C ALA A 193 -3.80 0.89 18.96
N ALA A 194 -2.88 1.03 18.01
CA ALA A 194 -2.55 -0.03 17.07
C ALA A 194 -1.09 0.02 16.64
N VAL A 195 -0.57 -1.13 16.23
CA VAL A 195 0.80 -1.36 15.74
C VAL A 195 0.71 -2.03 14.38
N GLN A 196 1.27 -1.41 13.36
CA GLN A 196 1.41 -2.01 12.02
C GLN A 196 2.80 -2.59 11.84
N GLY A 197 2.90 -3.86 11.46
CA GLY A 197 4.15 -4.50 11.09
C GLY A 197 4.64 -4.11 9.70
N ARG A 198 5.90 -4.44 9.42
CA ARG A 198 6.54 -4.22 8.12
C ARG A 198 6.23 -5.38 7.17
N TYR A 199 5.80 -5.06 5.97
CA TYR A 199 5.68 -6.03 4.88
C TYR A 199 7.04 -6.34 4.27
N VAL A 200 7.35 -7.62 4.15
CA VAL A 200 8.54 -8.12 3.44
C VAL A 200 8.07 -9.13 2.39
N PRO A 201 8.34 -8.90 1.11
CA PRO A 201 7.95 -9.83 0.06
C PRO A 201 8.60 -11.21 0.23
N SER A 202 7.80 -12.27 0.37
CA SER A 202 8.28 -13.65 0.46
C SER A 202 8.70 -14.22 -0.89
N ASN A 203 8.14 -13.69 -1.99
CA ASN A 203 8.33 -14.16 -3.36
C ASN A 203 9.06 -13.15 -4.27
N ARG A 204 9.96 -12.31 -3.71
CA ARG A 204 10.68 -11.23 -4.43
C ARG A 204 11.22 -11.63 -5.79
N ASN A 205 11.84 -12.79 -5.90
CA ASN A 205 12.55 -13.23 -7.10
C ASN A 205 11.74 -14.17 -8.00
N TYR A 206 10.45 -14.37 -7.69
CA TYR A 206 9.62 -15.31 -8.43
C TYR A 206 9.33 -14.88 -9.87
N SER A 207 9.04 -13.60 -10.11
CA SER A 207 8.78 -13.04 -11.43
C SER A 207 9.34 -11.62 -11.55
N PHE A 208 9.35 -11.09 -12.79
CA PHE A 208 9.68 -9.68 -13.02
C PHE A 208 8.71 -8.75 -12.28
N VAL A 209 7.41 -9.08 -12.28
CA VAL A 209 6.38 -8.31 -11.58
C VAL A 209 6.60 -8.29 -10.07
N THR A 210 6.85 -9.46 -9.45
CA THR A 210 7.12 -9.52 -8.01
C THR A 210 8.38 -8.76 -7.61
N ARG A 211 9.38 -8.71 -8.47
CA ARG A 211 10.60 -7.92 -8.24
C ARG A 211 10.32 -6.43 -8.24
N LEU A 212 9.56 -5.93 -9.23
CA LEU A 212 9.17 -4.52 -9.27
C LEU A 212 8.29 -4.12 -8.09
N LEU A 213 7.33 -4.96 -7.69
CA LEU A 213 6.48 -4.72 -6.52
C LEU A 213 7.25 -4.78 -5.20
N SER A 214 8.34 -5.54 -5.15
CA SER A 214 9.23 -5.54 -4.00
C SER A 214 9.99 -4.22 -3.86
N ILE A 215 10.47 -3.67 -4.99
CA ILE A 215 11.09 -2.34 -5.03
C ILE A 215 10.07 -1.26 -4.62
N GLU A 216 8.80 -1.38 -5.05
CA GLU A 216 7.72 -0.49 -4.59
C GLU A 216 7.58 -0.53 -3.05
N GLY A 217 7.57 -1.71 -2.45
CA GLY A 217 7.52 -1.89 -1.01
C GLY A 217 8.68 -1.19 -0.29
N ASP A 218 9.89 -1.34 -0.83
CA ASP A 218 11.11 -0.77 -0.26
C ASP A 218 11.19 0.76 -0.42
N LEU A 219 10.76 1.29 -1.56
CA LEU A 219 10.84 2.72 -1.86
C LEU A 219 9.63 3.52 -1.39
N TRP A 220 8.51 2.87 -1.15
CA TRP A 220 7.27 3.54 -0.84
C TRP A 220 6.66 3.11 0.51
N SER A 221 6.30 1.84 0.68
CA SER A 221 5.56 1.39 1.86
C SER A 221 6.33 1.62 3.16
N THR A 222 7.54 1.10 3.27
CA THR A 222 8.37 1.25 4.48
C THR A 222 8.78 2.70 4.76
N PRO A 223 9.31 3.47 3.78
CA PRO A 223 9.65 4.87 4.00
C PRO A 223 8.43 5.73 4.38
N TYR A 224 7.31 5.54 3.72
CA TYR A 224 6.07 6.25 3.98
C TYR A 224 5.56 6.02 5.41
N MET A 225 5.47 4.75 5.84
CA MET A 225 5.00 4.40 7.18
C MET A 225 5.97 4.89 8.27
N THR A 226 7.27 4.82 8.01
CA THR A 226 8.30 5.36 8.92
C THR A 226 8.19 6.88 9.04
N ALA A 227 8.05 7.60 7.93
CA ALA A 227 7.92 9.05 7.92
C ALA A 227 6.65 9.50 8.66
N ARG A 228 5.51 8.87 8.42
CA ARG A 228 4.26 9.14 9.16
C ARG A 228 4.43 8.95 10.67
N THR A 229 5.05 7.85 11.07
CA THR A 229 5.31 7.57 12.49
C THR A 229 6.27 8.58 13.10
N ALA A 230 7.32 8.98 12.38
CA ALA A 230 8.34 9.91 12.87
C ALA A 230 7.79 11.34 13.05
N LEU A 231 6.99 11.80 12.09
CA LEU A 231 6.51 13.17 12.04
C LEU A 231 5.32 13.42 12.97
N ASP A 232 4.33 12.52 12.94
CA ASP A 232 3.03 12.80 13.56
C ASP A 232 2.48 11.65 14.41
N LYS A 233 3.18 10.50 14.47
CA LYS A 233 2.71 9.27 15.14
C LYS A 233 1.35 8.79 14.62
N ARG A 234 1.03 9.15 13.38
CA ARG A 234 -0.18 8.78 12.64
C ARG A 234 0.15 7.71 11.61
N GLY A 235 0.73 6.58 12.03
CA GLY A 235 0.85 5.41 11.18
C GLY A 235 -0.49 5.07 10.53
N GLY A 236 -0.48 4.16 9.58
CA GLY A 236 -1.69 3.60 8.99
C GLY A 236 -1.72 2.09 9.17
N LEU A 237 -2.88 1.49 9.06
CA LEU A 237 -3.05 0.05 8.96
C LEU A 237 -3.03 -0.35 7.47
N GLY A 238 -2.56 -1.54 7.19
CA GLY A 238 -2.54 -2.07 5.84
C GLY A 238 -2.97 -3.55 5.87
N GLY A 239 -4.21 -3.82 5.70
CA GLY A 239 -4.87 -5.12 5.48
C GLY A 239 -4.53 -6.30 6.38
N THR A 240 -3.28 -6.45 6.81
CA THR A 240 -2.76 -7.63 7.50
C THR A 240 -1.52 -7.31 8.33
N GLY A 241 -1.15 -8.20 9.28
CA GLY A 241 0.05 -8.02 10.10
C GLY A 241 0.02 -6.79 10.99
N TYR A 242 -1.10 -6.55 11.69
CA TYR A 242 -1.22 -5.48 12.67
C TYR A 242 -1.89 -5.97 13.96
N ILE A 243 -1.51 -5.32 15.07
CA ILE A 243 -2.10 -5.59 16.39
C ILE A 243 -2.79 -4.32 16.86
N LEU A 244 -3.97 -4.48 17.48
CA LEU A 244 -4.70 -3.36 18.09
C LEU A 244 -5.36 -3.77 19.39
N ARG A 245 -5.68 -2.79 20.21
CA ARG A 245 -6.44 -2.99 21.45
C ARG A 245 -7.89 -3.32 21.13
N LYS A 246 -8.42 -4.39 21.73
CA LYS A 246 -9.80 -4.85 21.51
C LYS A 246 -10.84 -3.83 21.97
N ASP A 247 -10.62 -3.18 23.12
CA ASP A 247 -11.52 -2.14 23.64
C ASP A 247 -11.65 -0.96 22.68
N ILE A 248 -10.53 -0.49 22.11
CA ILE A 248 -10.51 0.59 21.13
C ILE A 248 -11.20 0.15 19.82
N LEU A 249 -10.96 -1.09 19.35
CA LEU A 249 -11.65 -1.61 18.18
C LEU A 249 -13.17 -1.61 18.37
N GLN A 250 -13.65 -2.02 19.55
CA GLN A 250 -15.06 -2.01 19.89
C GLN A 250 -15.62 -0.58 19.97
N GLU A 251 -14.89 0.35 20.58
CA GLU A 251 -15.29 1.77 20.69
C GLU A 251 -15.46 2.42 19.31
N VAL A 252 -14.61 2.08 18.33
CA VAL A 252 -14.73 2.61 16.97
C VAL A 252 -15.73 1.85 16.10
N GLY A 253 -16.43 0.84 16.64
CA GLY A 253 -17.50 0.10 15.95
C GLY A 253 -17.05 -1.13 15.16
N GLY A 254 -15.88 -1.70 15.46
CA GLY A 254 -15.38 -2.92 14.81
C GLY A 254 -14.88 -2.72 13.38
N PHE A 255 -14.86 -3.79 12.60
CA PHE A 255 -14.49 -3.76 11.18
C PHE A 255 -15.70 -3.47 10.31
N THR A 256 -15.52 -2.66 9.27
CA THR A 256 -16.53 -2.44 8.23
C THR A 256 -16.29 -3.41 7.06
N ASN A 257 -17.34 -3.66 6.29
CA ASN A 257 -17.20 -4.48 5.07
C ASN A 257 -16.81 -3.60 3.87
N HIS A 258 -15.78 -2.77 4.02
CA HIS A 258 -15.29 -1.88 2.98
C HIS A 258 -14.19 -2.55 2.15
N LEU A 259 -14.02 -2.14 0.87
CA LEU A 259 -12.98 -2.72 -0.01
C LEU A 259 -11.54 -2.44 0.44
N VAL A 260 -11.36 -1.40 1.27
CA VAL A 260 -10.12 -1.01 1.94
C VAL A 260 -10.43 -0.77 3.43
N ASP A 261 -10.83 -1.85 4.08
CA ASP A 261 -11.27 -1.91 5.48
C ASP A 261 -10.20 -1.42 6.47
N ASP A 262 -8.96 -1.66 6.16
CA ASP A 262 -7.78 -1.25 6.90
C ASP A 262 -7.61 0.28 6.94
N TYR A 263 -7.73 0.92 5.79
CA TYR A 263 -7.62 2.37 5.72
C TYR A 263 -8.88 3.07 6.28
N GLU A 264 -10.04 2.49 6.09
CA GLU A 264 -11.27 2.94 6.70
C GLU A 264 -11.17 2.91 8.23
N LEU A 265 -10.67 1.80 8.79
CA LEU A 265 -10.40 1.68 10.23
C LEU A 265 -9.34 2.68 10.70
N THR A 266 -8.25 2.85 9.92
CA THR A 266 -7.24 3.88 10.17
C THR A 266 -7.88 5.26 10.33
N SER A 267 -8.76 5.65 9.41
CA SER A 267 -9.41 6.95 9.43
C SER A 267 -10.30 7.13 10.67
N ARG A 268 -11.06 6.10 11.07
CA ARG A 268 -11.88 6.15 12.29
C ARG A 268 -11.03 6.28 13.56
N LEU A 269 -9.94 5.53 13.66
CA LEU A 269 -9.00 5.62 14.77
C LEU A 269 -8.41 7.03 14.88
N LEU A 270 -7.91 7.59 13.76
CA LEU A 270 -7.31 8.92 13.75
C LEU A 270 -8.32 10.03 14.10
N ARG A 271 -9.58 9.94 13.62
CA ARG A 271 -10.66 10.88 13.98
C ARG A 271 -10.99 10.89 15.47
N LYS A 272 -10.85 9.77 16.13
CA LYS A 272 -11.00 9.65 17.58
C LYS A 272 -9.77 10.13 18.35
N GLY A 273 -8.72 10.59 17.66
CA GLY A 273 -7.46 11.04 18.28
C GLY A 273 -6.50 9.91 18.66
N TYR A 274 -6.81 8.67 18.31
CA TYR A 274 -5.93 7.53 18.54
C TYR A 274 -4.69 7.60 17.66
N ARG A 275 -3.59 7.01 18.14
CA ARG A 275 -2.31 6.98 17.45
C ARG A 275 -1.97 5.56 17.05
N ILE A 276 -1.47 5.43 15.81
CA ILE A 276 -1.02 4.17 15.23
C ILE A 276 0.49 4.28 15.02
N VAL A 277 1.24 3.24 15.37
CA VAL A 277 2.69 3.19 15.18
C VAL A 277 3.06 2.13 14.15
N PHE A 278 4.01 2.46 13.28
CA PHE A 278 4.65 1.48 12.41
C PHE A 278 5.85 0.86 13.13
N ALA A 279 5.89 -0.45 13.22
CA ALA A 279 6.92 -1.24 13.90
C ALA A 279 7.75 -2.04 12.87
N PRO A 280 8.85 -1.50 12.32
CA PRO A 280 9.64 -2.15 11.29
C PRO A 280 10.34 -3.44 11.75
N GLN A 281 10.46 -3.68 13.05
CA GLN A 281 10.98 -4.93 13.61
C GLN A 281 9.92 -6.06 13.67
N CYS A 282 8.64 -5.74 13.57
CA CYS A 282 7.56 -6.72 13.48
C CYS A 282 7.35 -7.07 12.00
N ILE A 283 7.89 -8.20 11.54
CA ILE A 283 7.90 -8.53 10.12
C ILE A 283 6.72 -9.40 9.77
N ASN A 284 5.98 -8.99 8.74
CA ASN A 284 4.96 -9.77 8.06
C ASN A 284 5.44 -10.09 6.65
N TYR A 285 5.65 -11.37 6.36
CA TYR A 285 6.00 -11.87 5.03
C TYR A 285 4.73 -12.06 4.22
N ASP A 286 4.61 -11.32 3.12
CA ASP A 286 3.46 -11.38 2.20
C ASP A 286 3.88 -11.79 0.79
N GLU A 287 2.96 -12.39 0.04
CA GLU A 287 3.18 -12.71 -1.37
C GLU A 287 2.74 -11.55 -2.27
N LYS A 288 3.64 -11.15 -3.18
CA LYS A 288 3.30 -10.16 -4.21
C LYS A 288 2.65 -10.82 -5.43
N PRO A 289 1.71 -10.16 -6.10
CA PRO A 289 1.12 -10.67 -7.34
C PRO A 289 2.17 -11.09 -8.35
N PRO A 290 2.15 -12.34 -8.82
CA PRO A 290 3.19 -12.85 -9.72
C PRO A 290 3.01 -12.42 -11.17
N THR A 291 1.81 -11.97 -11.56
CA THR A 291 1.46 -11.57 -12.92
C THR A 291 0.79 -10.19 -12.96
N ILE A 292 0.88 -9.54 -14.11
CA ILE A 292 0.26 -8.21 -14.32
C ILE A 292 -1.27 -8.28 -14.16
N ASP A 293 -1.93 -9.33 -14.64
CA ASP A 293 -3.40 -9.42 -14.56
C ASP A 293 -3.88 -9.50 -13.10
N ILE A 294 -3.23 -10.29 -12.25
CA ILE A 294 -3.53 -10.37 -10.82
C ILE A 294 -3.26 -9.03 -10.13
N LEU A 295 -2.13 -8.38 -10.46
CA LEU A 295 -1.80 -7.06 -9.97
C LEU A 295 -2.88 -6.04 -10.33
N LEU A 296 -3.29 -5.98 -11.58
CA LEU A 296 -4.31 -5.03 -12.04
C LEU A 296 -5.66 -5.23 -11.33
N LYS A 297 -6.06 -6.48 -11.08
CA LYS A 297 -7.28 -6.81 -10.31
C LYS A 297 -7.17 -6.32 -8.87
N GLN A 298 -6.06 -6.62 -8.20
CA GLN A 298 -5.80 -6.19 -6.82
C GLN A 298 -5.83 -4.66 -6.69
N ARG A 299 -5.08 -3.97 -7.54
CA ARG A 299 -4.96 -2.50 -7.51
C ARG A 299 -6.27 -1.81 -7.91
N ALA A 300 -7.04 -2.36 -8.85
CA ALA A 300 -8.35 -1.83 -9.22
C ALA A 300 -9.33 -1.91 -8.03
N ARG A 301 -9.31 -2.99 -7.25
CA ARG A 301 -10.09 -3.12 -6.02
C ARG A 301 -9.71 -2.04 -5.00
N TRP A 302 -8.41 -1.82 -4.78
CA TRP A 302 -7.94 -0.76 -3.89
C TRP A 302 -8.37 0.63 -4.38
N ALA A 303 -8.14 0.93 -5.65
CA ALA A 303 -8.54 2.22 -6.23
C ALA A 303 -10.05 2.48 -6.08
N LYS A 304 -10.89 1.47 -6.30
CA LYS A 304 -12.34 1.57 -6.08
C LYS A 304 -12.66 1.87 -4.62
N GLY A 305 -12.05 1.14 -3.69
CA GLY A 305 -12.23 1.38 -2.25
C GLY A 305 -11.91 2.81 -1.86
N PHE A 306 -10.82 3.37 -2.38
CA PHE A 306 -10.45 4.77 -2.09
C PHE A 306 -11.39 5.79 -2.69
N ILE A 307 -11.84 5.58 -3.93
CA ILE A 307 -12.85 6.44 -4.54
C ILE A 307 -14.11 6.48 -3.68
N ASP A 308 -14.51 5.35 -3.12
CA ASP A 308 -15.68 5.26 -2.25
C ASP A 308 -15.46 5.96 -0.91
N LEU A 309 -14.27 5.83 -0.29
CA LEU A 309 -13.94 6.57 0.93
C LEU A 309 -13.92 8.09 0.73
N LEU A 310 -13.36 8.56 -0.39
CA LEU A 310 -13.35 9.97 -0.72
C LEU A 310 -14.77 10.52 -0.94
N LYS A 311 -15.61 9.76 -1.64
CA LYS A 311 -17.02 10.15 -1.89
C LYS A 311 -17.82 10.24 -0.59
N ASN A 312 -17.59 9.30 0.33
CA ASN A 312 -18.31 9.22 1.60
C ASN A 312 -17.68 10.08 2.70
N GLN A 313 -16.68 10.91 2.39
CA GLN A 313 -15.97 11.79 3.30
C GLN A 313 -15.44 11.07 4.56
N VAL A 314 -15.04 9.83 4.43
CA VAL A 314 -14.52 9.00 5.54
C VAL A 314 -13.07 9.34 5.88
N CYS A 315 -12.33 9.94 4.94
CA CYS A 315 -10.92 10.30 5.18
C CYS A 315 -10.76 11.33 6.30
N GLU A 316 -9.73 11.15 7.13
CA GLU A 316 -9.35 12.14 8.15
C GLU A 316 -8.73 13.37 7.48
N PRO A 317 -9.34 14.57 7.58
CA PRO A 317 -8.87 15.75 6.82
C PRO A 317 -7.47 16.22 7.19
N THR A 318 -7.02 15.94 8.42
CA THR A 318 -5.71 16.34 8.91
C THR A 318 -4.62 15.33 8.53
N ASP A 319 -4.96 14.20 7.92
CA ASP A 319 -4.00 13.23 7.41
C ASP A 319 -3.47 13.65 6.03
N ILE A 320 -2.71 14.73 5.99
CA ILE A 320 -2.19 15.32 4.74
C ILE A 320 -1.35 14.31 3.95
N LEU A 321 -0.47 13.55 4.62
CA LEU A 321 0.34 12.54 3.95
C LEU A 321 -0.50 11.39 3.40
N GLY A 322 -1.55 10.98 4.11
CA GLY A 322 -2.54 10.03 3.61
C GLY A 322 -3.27 10.56 2.38
N ILE A 323 -3.78 11.78 2.43
CA ILE A 323 -4.47 12.42 1.31
C ILE A 323 -3.56 12.51 0.07
N ILE A 324 -2.30 12.92 0.24
CA ILE A 324 -1.34 13.00 -0.86
C ILE A 324 -1.07 11.61 -1.46
N PHE A 325 -0.95 10.58 -0.63
CA PHE A 325 -0.85 9.21 -1.10
C PHE A 325 -2.03 8.83 -1.99
N TRP A 326 -3.25 9.20 -1.59
CA TRP A 326 -4.49 8.90 -2.33
C TRP A 326 -4.66 9.72 -3.60
N LEU A 327 -4.04 10.89 -3.67
CA LEU A 327 -4.00 11.69 -4.89
C LEU A 327 -2.96 11.17 -5.90
N SER A 328 -2.10 10.23 -5.51
CA SER A 328 -1.05 9.69 -6.39
C SER A 328 -1.54 9.19 -7.75
N PRO A 329 -2.71 8.53 -7.91
CA PRO A 329 -3.21 8.17 -9.24
C PRO A 329 -3.45 9.37 -10.15
N ILE A 330 -3.91 10.49 -9.60
CA ILE A 330 -4.11 11.74 -10.35
C ILE A 330 -2.77 12.27 -10.85
N VAL A 331 -1.79 12.30 -9.95
CA VAL A 331 -0.44 12.78 -10.28
C VAL A 331 0.19 11.93 -11.36
N ILE A 332 0.06 10.61 -11.26
CA ILE A 332 0.59 9.67 -12.25
C ILE A 332 -0.10 9.86 -13.61
N LEU A 333 -1.43 10.01 -13.65
CA LEU A 333 -2.15 10.30 -14.88
C LEU A 333 -1.72 11.62 -15.50
N THR A 334 -1.49 12.64 -14.68
CA THR A 334 -1.01 13.95 -15.10
C THR A 334 0.41 13.87 -15.65
N ALA A 335 1.29 13.11 -14.97
CA ALA A 335 2.64 12.85 -15.42
C ALA A 335 2.68 12.09 -16.76
N LEU A 336 1.82 11.07 -16.91
CA LEU A 336 1.66 10.34 -18.16
C LEU A 336 1.21 11.26 -19.29
N GLY A 337 0.20 12.09 -19.05
CA GLY A 337 -0.27 13.07 -20.03
C GLY A 337 0.85 13.99 -20.48
N LEU A 338 1.62 14.54 -19.56
CA LEU A 338 2.76 15.40 -19.87
C LEU A 338 3.87 14.64 -20.62
N PHE A 339 4.19 13.41 -20.20
CA PHE A 339 5.16 12.56 -20.88
C PHE A 339 4.74 12.24 -22.34
N LEU A 340 3.48 11.91 -22.57
CA LEU A 340 2.95 11.65 -23.91
C LEU A 340 3.00 12.93 -24.77
N THR A 341 2.69 14.09 -24.20
CA THR A 341 2.76 15.38 -24.91
C THR A 341 4.21 15.70 -25.30
N ILE A 342 5.15 15.55 -24.39
CA ILE A 342 6.58 15.77 -24.68
C ILE A 342 7.07 14.75 -25.72
N GLY A 343 6.74 13.46 -25.54
CA GLY A 343 7.13 12.40 -26.47
C GLY A 343 6.59 12.64 -27.89
N PHE A 344 5.32 13.04 -28.01
CA PHE A 344 4.72 13.43 -29.28
C PHE A 344 5.44 14.63 -29.89
N GLY A 345 5.75 15.66 -29.10
CA GLY A 345 6.50 16.82 -29.57
C GLY A 345 7.91 16.48 -30.05
N MET A 346 8.59 15.52 -29.41
CA MET A 346 9.90 15.04 -29.84
C MET A 346 9.83 14.29 -31.17
N ILE A 347 8.84 13.41 -31.35
CA ILE A 347 8.60 12.69 -32.61
C ILE A 347 8.27 13.70 -33.72
N PHE A 348 7.42 14.67 -33.41
CA PHE A 348 7.03 15.71 -34.38
C PHE A 348 8.24 16.55 -34.80
N ASN A 349 9.12 16.93 -33.86
CA ASN A 349 10.37 17.61 -34.19
C ASN A 349 11.28 16.77 -35.09
N LEU A 350 11.39 15.47 -34.80
CA LEU A 350 12.21 14.57 -35.63
C LEU A 350 11.70 14.48 -37.08
N VAL A 351 10.38 14.52 -37.27
CA VAL A 351 9.75 14.37 -38.58
C VAL A 351 9.69 15.70 -39.35
N PHE A 352 9.36 16.80 -38.67
CA PHE A 352 9.05 18.09 -39.28
C PHE A 352 10.08 19.19 -38.99
N GLY A 353 11.11 18.93 -38.20
CA GLY A 353 12.19 19.85 -37.92
C GLY A 353 11.85 20.97 -36.93
N TYR A 354 10.65 20.99 -36.36
CA TYR A 354 10.29 21.96 -35.31
C TYR A 354 9.52 21.29 -34.16
N PHE A 355 9.64 21.86 -32.97
CA PHE A 355 8.97 21.37 -31.77
C PHE A 355 7.65 22.14 -31.59
N PRO A 356 6.49 21.49 -31.69
CA PRO A 356 5.19 22.17 -31.70
C PRO A 356 4.83 22.81 -30.34
N PHE A 357 5.64 22.56 -29.29
CA PHE A 357 5.42 23.05 -27.92
C PHE A 357 6.59 23.91 -27.45
N ASN A 358 6.82 25.05 -28.07
CA ASN A 358 7.95 25.93 -27.75
C ASN A 358 7.92 26.54 -26.35
N TYR A 359 6.84 26.36 -25.59
CA TYR A 359 6.61 26.95 -24.27
C TYR A 359 6.31 25.91 -23.20
N ALA A 360 7.04 24.80 -23.16
CA ALA A 360 6.97 23.94 -22.00
C ALA A 360 7.49 24.70 -20.76
N ALA A 361 6.71 24.73 -19.69
CA ALA A 361 7.05 25.42 -18.44
C ALA A 361 8.32 24.86 -17.78
N ILE A 362 8.91 23.81 -18.34
CA ILE A 362 10.16 23.19 -17.90
C ILE A 362 10.98 22.75 -19.11
N THR A 363 12.28 23.03 -19.10
CA THR A 363 13.21 22.55 -20.12
C THR A 363 13.53 21.07 -19.92
N ILE A 364 13.96 20.38 -20.99
CA ILE A 364 14.38 18.98 -20.91
C ILE A 364 15.51 18.78 -19.91
N ASN A 365 16.43 19.74 -19.81
CA ASN A 365 17.54 19.68 -18.86
C ASN A 365 17.05 19.75 -17.40
N GLN A 366 16.08 20.61 -17.11
CA GLN A 366 15.47 20.69 -15.77
C GLN A 366 14.73 19.40 -15.43
N TRP A 367 14.02 18.81 -16.39
CA TRP A 367 13.35 17.51 -16.22
C TRP A 367 14.36 16.40 -15.93
N LEU A 368 15.46 16.32 -16.68
CA LEU A 368 16.52 15.35 -16.47
C LEU A 368 17.19 15.50 -15.11
N LEU A 369 17.46 16.73 -14.67
CA LEU A 369 18.02 17.01 -13.35
C LEU A 369 17.08 16.57 -12.23
N LEU A 370 15.78 16.87 -12.34
CA LEU A 370 14.77 16.45 -11.37
C LEU A 370 14.69 14.92 -11.29
N THR A 371 14.67 14.26 -12.44
CA THR A 371 14.62 12.78 -12.53
C THR A 371 15.88 12.15 -11.94
N ALA A 372 17.06 12.72 -12.23
CA ALA A 372 18.32 12.26 -11.66
C ALA A 372 18.36 12.44 -10.13
N PHE A 373 17.87 13.55 -9.62
CA PHE A 373 17.78 13.80 -8.18
C PHE A 373 16.91 12.76 -7.47
N ILE A 374 15.69 12.50 -7.99
CA ILE A 374 14.79 11.46 -7.44
C ILE A 374 15.47 10.10 -7.48
N TRP A 375 16.11 9.78 -8.60
CA TRP A 375 16.81 8.49 -8.76
C TRP A 375 17.92 8.32 -7.72
N VAL A 376 18.73 9.34 -7.48
CA VAL A 376 19.78 9.32 -6.45
C VAL A 376 19.19 9.08 -5.05
N VAL A 377 18.10 9.75 -4.71
CA VAL A 377 17.43 9.55 -3.42
C VAL A 377 16.91 8.11 -3.30
N GLN A 378 16.28 7.58 -4.34
CA GLN A 378 15.77 6.20 -4.37
C GLN A 378 16.90 5.17 -4.25
N VAL A 379 18.00 5.36 -4.98
CA VAL A 379 19.20 4.51 -4.88
C VAL A 379 19.78 4.53 -3.47
N THR A 380 19.82 5.70 -2.83
CA THR A 380 20.30 5.84 -1.45
C THR A 380 19.44 5.03 -0.46
N VAL A 381 18.11 5.03 -0.66
CA VAL A 381 17.20 4.22 0.16
C VAL A 381 17.47 2.73 -0.03
N LEU A 382 17.61 2.25 -1.27
CA LEU A 382 17.92 0.84 -1.55
C LEU A 382 19.29 0.43 -1.02
N ALA A 383 20.29 1.30 -1.14
CA ALA A 383 21.62 1.06 -0.58
C ALA A 383 21.60 0.97 0.95
N LYS A 384 20.77 1.78 1.62
CA LYS A 384 20.56 1.70 3.07
C LYS A 384 19.93 0.37 3.48
N GLU A 385 18.93 -0.13 2.73
CA GLU A 385 18.20 -1.37 3.07
C GLU A 385 19.04 -2.63 2.79
N TYR A 386 19.78 -2.64 1.70
CA TYR A 386 20.44 -3.85 1.18
C TYR A 386 21.96 -3.73 1.03
N GLY A 387 22.58 -2.62 1.46
CA GLY A 387 24.00 -2.37 1.25
C GLY A 387 24.34 -2.36 -0.26
N TRP A 388 25.50 -2.91 -0.62
CA TRP A 388 25.95 -2.98 -2.01
C TRP A 388 25.02 -3.80 -2.91
N THR A 389 24.28 -4.77 -2.37
CA THR A 389 23.30 -5.54 -3.14
C THR A 389 22.11 -4.69 -3.59
N GLY A 390 21.81 -3.61 -2.87
CA GLY A 390 20.78 -2.63 -3.24
C GLY A 390 21.08 -1.93 -4.56
N LEU A 391 22.35 -1.73 -4.89
CA LEU A 391 22.74 -1.12 -6.16
C LEU A 391 22.36 -1.97 -7.37
N LYS A 392 22.28 -3.30 -7.23
CA LYS A 392 21.77 -4.19 -8.30
C LYS A 392 20.30 -3.90 -8.62
N TYR A 393 19.53 -3.45 -7.64
CA TYR A 393 18.13 -3.05 -7.84
C TYR A 393 18.00 -1.65 -8.41
N ALA A 394 19.03 -0.80 -8.31
CA ALA A 394 19.01 0.56 -8.83
C ALA A 394 18.73 0.62 -10.34
N ILE A 395 19.20 -0.39 -11.11
CA ILE A 395 18.94 -0.50 -12.54
C ILE A 395 17.44 -0.72 -12.86
N PHE A 396 16.68 -1.24 -11.91
CA PHE A 396 15.25 -1.46 -12.08
C PHE A 396 14.40 -0.23 -11.69
N ILE A 397 14.97 0.80 -11.07
CA ILE A 397 14.23 2.01 -10.66
C ILE A 397 13.59 2.73 -11.85
N PRO A 398 14.27 2.98 -12.99
CA PRO A 398 13.64 3.58 -14.16
C PRO A 398 12.50 2.72 -14.71
N LEU A 399 12.67 1.39 -14.70
CA LEU A 399 11.61 0.45 -15.09
C LEU A 399 10.45 0.48 -14.11
N TYR A 400 10.72 0.54 -12.80
CA TYR A 400 9.69 0.71 -11.77
C TYR A 400 8.93 2.03 -11.96
N ASN A 401 9.63 3.14 -12.13
CA ASN A 401 9.01 4.43 -12.35
C ASN A 401 8.13 4.45 -13.62
N SER A 402 8.54 3.74 -14.68
CA SER A 402 7.75 3.55 -15.90
C SER A 402 6.60 2.57 -15.71
N PHE A 403 6.82 1.49 -14.96
CA PHE A 403 5.83 0.47 -14.65
C PHE A 403 4.62 1.05 -13.89
N VAL A 404 4.82 2.10 -13.10
CA VAL A 404 3.74 2.80 -12.39
C VAL A 404 2.67 3.34 -13.35
N LEU A 405 2.96 3.47 -14.66
CA LEU A 405 1.96 3.83 -15.67
C LEU A 405 0.79 2.83 -15.78
N TYR A 406 0.93 1.60 -15.28
CA TYR A 406 -0.18 0.66 -15.16
C TYR A 406 -1.36 1.23 -14.36
N VAL A 407 -1.12 2.23 -13.52
CA VAL A 407 -2.14 2.91 -12.70
C VAL A 407 -3.29 3.46 -13.56
N PHE A 408 -3.02 3.87 -14.80
CA PHE A 408 -4.09 4.28 -15.72
C PHE A 408 -5.10 3.14 -15.97
N VAL A 409 -4.58 1.96 -16.29
CA VAL A 409 -5.43 0.76 -16.54
C VAL A 409 -6.18 0.37 -15.29
N VAL A 410 -5.53 0.46 -14.13
CA VAL A 410 -6.12 0.23 -12.80
C VAL A 410 -7.29 1.19 -12.56
N PHE A 411 -7.08 2.48 -12.82
CA PHE A 411 -8.10 3.50 -12.59
C PHE A 411 -9.35 3.26 -13.47
N VAL A 412 -9.16 2.94 -14.75
CA VAL A 412 -10.28 2.60 -15.66
C VAL A 412 -11.01 1.35 -15.15
N ARG A 413 -10.28 0.30 -14.78
CA ARG A 413 -10.85 -0.94 -14.23
C ARG A 413 -11.59 -0.73 -12.92
N ALA A 414 -11.16 0.22 -12.06
CA ALA A 414 -11.83 0.50 -10.79
C ALA A 414 -13.33 0.83 -10.94
N PHE A 415 -13.72 1.47 -12.04
CA PHE A 415 -15.13 1.75 -12.31
C PHE A 415 -15.96 0.52 -12.67
N THR A 416 -15.33 -0.60 -13.03
CA THR A 416 -16.02 -1.85 -13.38
C THR A 416 -16.25 -2.76 -12.16
N ILE A 417 -15.61 -2.48 -11.02
CA ILE A 417 -15.71 -3.29 -9.79
C ILE A 417 -16.98 -2.95 -9.05
N LYS A 418 -17.86 -3.96 -8.86
CA LYS A 418 -19.16 -3.80 -8.20
C LYS A 418 -19.20 -4.38 -6.77
N SER A 419 -18.36 -5.35 -6.46
CA SER A 419 -18.37 -6.04 -5.16
C SER A 419 -16.98 -6.51 -4.76
N TRP A 420 -16.84 -6.86 -3.47
CA TRP A 420 -15.65 -7.51 -2.95
C TRP A 420 -15.55 -8.92 -3.56
N GLY A 421 -14.52 -9.13 -4.37
CA GLY A 421 -14.11 -10.45 -4.83
C GLY A 421 -12.70 -10.69 -4.30
N ALA A 422 -12.49 -11.80 -3.57
CA ALA A 422 -11.16 -12.21 -3.19
C ALA A 422 -10.28 -12.25 -4.45
N THR A 423 -9.24 -11.45 -4.48
CA THR A 423 -8.20 -11.61 -5.48
C THR A 423 -7.49 -12.88 -5.06
N LYS A 424 -7.82 -14.04 -5.66
CA LYS A 424 -7.01 -15.23 -5.47
C LYS A 424 -5.61 -14.88 -5.96
N THR A 425 -4.76 -14.47 -5.03
CA THR A 425 -3.33 -14.55 -5.22
C THR A 425 -3.07 -16.02 -5.51
N THR A 426 -2.17 -16.30 -6.40
CA THR A 426 -1.84 -17.66 -6.82
C THR A 426 -1.14 -18.37 -5.66
N HIS A 427 -1.93 -18.76 -4.65
CA HIS A 427 -1.48 -19.60 -3.56
C HIS A 427 -0.97 -20.92 -4.16
N GLY A 428 0.30 -21.23 -3.91
CA GLY A 428 0.91 -22.47 -4.33
C GLY A 428 2.00 -22.37 -5.38
N PHE A 429 2.30 -21.21 -5.99
CA PHE A 429 3.44 -21.09 -6.90
C PHE A 429 4.79 -21.07 -6.16
N THR A 430 4.82 -20.77 -4.87
CA THR A 430 6.05 -20.70 -4.07
C THR A 430 6.49 -22.04 -3.48
N THR A 431 5.71 -23.11 -3.59
CA THR A 431 6.06 -24.42 -3.01
C THR A 431 7.07 -25.22 -3.84
N LYS A 432 7.52 -24.72 -4.99
CA LYS A 432 8.45 -25.44 -5.87
C LYS A 432 9.87 -24.87 -5.96
N SER A 433 10.35 -24.09 -5.07
CA SER A 433 11.79 -23.88 -4.90
C SER A 433 12.08 -22.95 -3.73
N ASN A 434 12.52 -23.49 -2.62
CA ASN A 434 13.65 -22.91 -1.86
C ASN A 434 13.96 -23.83 -0.68
N SER A 435 14.54 -24.97 -1.02
CA SER A 435 15.60 -25.56 -0.22
C SER A 435 16.90 -24.89 -0.68
N VAL A 436 17.30 -23.80 -0.07
CA VAL A 436 18.71 -23.43 0.17
C VAL A 436 18.73 -22.48 1.36
#